data_145facc50342e41dc79557535940e76d
#
_entry.id   145facc50342e41dc79557535940e76d
#
_cell.length_a   1.000
_cell.length_b   1.000
_cell.length_c   1.000
_cell.angle_alpha   90.00
_cell.angle_beta   90.00
_cell.angle_gamma   90.00
#
_symmetry.space_group_name_H-M   'P 1'
#
loop_
_entity.id
_entity.type
_entity.pdbx_description
1 polymer ?
#
loop_
_entity_poly.entity_id
_entity_poly.type
_entity_poly.pdbx_seq_one_letter_code
_entity_poly.pdbx_strand_id
1 'polypeptide(L)'
;MATLLSEGRTVSKRVQDIDRYIGLRIRERRILLGLTQQQLAELIGVAYQQEHKYEKGINRIAAGRLADIARVLSVDIGYFFDGMNKEHSFKPTAQQRMLLELGRNFTALPREHQEAITNLTRSLARSDLGDDPDRDTAMENQATAA
;
A
#
# COMPACT_ATOMS: atom_id res chain seq x y z
N MET A 1 -18.50 -11.59 18.22
CA MET A 1 -17.18 -12.24 18.22
C MET A 1 -16.88 -13.11 16.99
N ALA A 2 -17.87 -13.75 16.36
CA ALA A 2 -17.64 -14.58 15.16
C ALA A 2 -17.23 -13.79 13.90
N THR A 3 -17.64 -12.52 13.75
CA THR A 3 -17.38 -11.69 12.55
C THR A 3 -15.91 -11.28 12.42
N LEU A 4 -15.22 -10.96 13.51
CA LEU A 4 -13.81 -10.55 13.50
C LEU A 4 -12.86 -11.71 13.14
N LEU A 5 -13.21 -12.94 13.50
CA LEU A 5 -12.42 -14.14 13.18
C LEU A 5 -12.55 -14.56 11.72
N SER A 6 -13.68 -14.25 11.06
CA SER A 6 -13.86 -14.53 9.63
C SER A 6 -13.06 -13.57 8.75
N GLU A 7 -12.98 -12.27 9.13
CA GLU A 7 -12.19 -11.26 8.41
C GLU A 7 -10.69 -11.55 8.45
N GLY A 8 -10.16 -11.94 9.61
CA GLY A 8 -8.73 -12.30 9.74
C GLY A 8 -8.34 -13.50 8.87
N ARG A 9 -9.20 -14.50 8.73
CA ARG A 9 -8.97 -15.66 7.86
C ARG A 9 -9.00 -15.29 6.38
N THR A 10 -9.89 -14.39 6.00
CA THR A 10 -10.02 -13.88 4.62
C THR A 10 -8.80 -13.08 4.20
N VAL A 11 -8.27 -12.21 5.07
CA VAL A 11 -7.06 -11.43 4.82
C VAL A 11 -5.85 -12.35 4.66
N SER A 12 -5.67 -13.35 5.55
CA SER A 12 -4.55 -14.31 5.47
C SER A 12 -4.57 -15.11 4.17
N LYS A 13 -5.73 -15.59 3.74
CA LYS A 13 -5.88 -16.32 2.48
C LYS A 13 -5.53 -15.42 1.29
N ARG A 14 -6.01 -14.18 1.27
CA ARG A 14 -5.70 -13.21 0.21
C ARG A 14 -4.20 -12.93 0.09
N VAL A 15 -3.50 -12.78 1.20
CA VAL A 15 -2.04 -12.57 1.21
C VAL A 15 -1.32 -13.76 0.60
N GLN A 16 -1.71 -15.00 0.95
CA GLN A 16 -1.14 -16.21 0.36
C GLN A 16 -1.40 -16.31 -1.15
N ASP A 17 -2.57 -15.90 -1.61
CA ASP A 17 -2.92 -15.89 -3.04
C ASP A 17 -2.07 -14.86 -3.81
N ILE A 18 -1.77 -13.72 -3.20
CA ILE A 18 -0.85 -12.72 -3.77
C ILE A 18 0.57 -13.27 -3.87
N ASP A 19 1.07 -13.89 -2.81
CA ASP A 19 2.41 -14.49 -2.79
C ASP A 19 2.56 -15.57 -3.88
N ARG A 20 1.54 -16.41 -4.08
CA ARG A 20 1.51 -17.41 -5.16
C ARG A 20 1.49 -16.78 -6.54
N TYR A 21 0.71 -15.73 -6.73
CA TYR A 21 0.62 -15.04 -8.01
C TYR A 21 1.97 -14.40 -8.38
N ILE A 22 2.59 -13.69 -7.47
CA ILE A 22 3.92 -13.10 -7.66
C ILE A 22 4.95 -14.19 -7.99
N GLY A 23 4.96 -15.30 -7.25
CA GLY A 23 5.85 -16.43 -7.49
C GLY A 23 5.67 -17.02 -8.89
N LEU A 24 4.44 -17.15 -9.37
CA LEU A 24 4.13 -17.61 -10.72
C LEU A 24 4.68 -16.64 -11.77
N ARG A 25 4.52 -15.34 -11.60
CA ARG A 25 5.04 -14.31 -12.53
C ARG A 25 6.57 -14.29 -12.57
N ILE A 26 7.23 -14.51 -11.45
CA ILE A 26 8.68 -14.67 -11.38
C ILE A 26 9.11 -15.88 -12.23
N ARG A 27 8.47 -17.02 -12.01
CA ARG A 27 8.75 -18.26 -12.75
C ARG A 27 8.54 -18.10 -14.26
N GLU A 28 7.44 -17.51 -14.67
CA GLU A 28 7.14 -17.26 -16.10
C GLU A 28 8.23 -16.41 -16.74
N ARG A 29 8.64 -15.32 -16.11
CA ARG A 29 9.67 -14.44 -16.65
C ARG A 29 11.05 -15.09 -16.67
N ARG A 30 11.40 -15.85 -15.63
CA ARG A 30 12.64 -16.62 -15.58
C ARG A 30 12.73 -17.60 -16.73
N ILE A 31 11.67 -18.39 -16.97
CA ILE A 31 11.61 -19.36 -18.07
C ILE A 31 11.73 -18.65 -19.42
N LEU A 32 11.04 -17.53 -19.61
CA LEU A 32 11.11 -16.73 -20.83
C LEU A 32 12.55 -16.25 -21.13
N LEU A 33 13.34 -15.95 -20.10
CA LEU A 33 14.74 -15.57 -20.22
C LEU A 33 15.71 -16.77 -20.33
N GLY A 34 15.18 -18.00 -20.30
CA GLY A 34 16.00 -19.22 -20.38
C GLY A 34 16.84 -19.51 -19.12
N LEU A 35 16.49 -18.91 -17.98
CA LEU A 35 17.20 -19.10 -16.72
C LEU A 35 16.69 -20.33 -15.97
N THR A 36 17.61 -21.10 -15.37
CA THR A 36 17.25 -22.11 -14.37
C THR A 36 16.98 -21.46 -13.02
N GLN A 37 16.28 -22.15 -12.11
CA GLN A 37 16.09 -21.68 -10.72
C GLN A 37 17.43 -21.47 -10.02
N GLN A 38 18.40 -22.32 -10.24
CA GLN A 38 19.75 -22.18 -9.67
C GLN A 38 20.43 -20.90 -10.16
N GLN A 39 20.36 -20.60 -11.45
CA GLN A 39 20.93 -19.38 -12.01
C GLN A 39 20.23 -18.11 -11.46
N LEU A 40 18.91 -18.12 -11.35
CA LEU A 40 18.20 -17.00 -10.75
C LEU A 40 18.58 -16.82 -9.28
N ALA A 41 18.66 -17.92 -8.51
CA ALA A 41 19.07 -17.88 -7.10
C ALA A 41 20.46 -17.25 -6.93
N GLU A 42 21.42 -17.63 -7.76
CA GLU A 42 22.78 -17.07 -7.76
C GLU A 42 22.76 -15.57 -8.10
N LEU A 43 22.00 -15.15 -9.10
CA LEU A 43 21.92 -13.74 -9.53
C LEU A 43 21.29 -12.84 -8.46
N ILE A 44 20.32 -13.33 -7.70
CA ILE A 44 19.69 -12.58 -6.60
C ILE A 44 20.34 -12.82 -5.24
N GLY A 45 21.37 -13.66 -5.17
CA GLY A 45 22.14 -13.90 -3.94
C GLY A 45 21.37 -14.64 -2.85
N VAL A 46 20.59 -15.66 -3.23
CA VAL A 46 19.89 -16.54 -2.26
C VAL A 46 20.20 -18.00 -2.54
N ALA A 47 19.91 -18.88 -1.57
CA ALA A 47 19.99 -20.31 -1.78
C ALA A 47 18.90 -20.79 -2.76
N TYR A 48 19.19 -21.83 -3.52
CA TYR A 48 18.24 -22.46 -4.44
C TYR A 48 16.89 -22.78 -3.79
N GLN A 49 16.92 -23.33 -2.56
CA GLN A 49 15.69 -23.67 -1.81
C GLN A 49 14.83 -22.44 -1.52
N GLN A 50 15.46 -21.30 -1.30
CA GLN A 50 14.74 -20.05 -1.03
C GLN A 50 14.08 -19.52 -2.30
N GLU A 51 14.79 -19.56 -3.45
CA GLU A 51 14.23 -19.18 -4.74
C GLU A 51 13.04 -20.08 -5.12
N HIS A 52 13.20 -21.39 -4.95
CA HIS A 52 12.12 -22.35 -5.18
C HIS A 52 10.87 -22.06 -4.33
N LYS A 53 11.04 -21.67 -3.08
CA LYS A 53 9.93 -21.26 -2.20
C LYS A 53 9.30 -19.93 -2.63
N TYR A 54 10.06 -19.02 -3.20
CA TYR A 54 9.53 -17.78 -3.78
C TYR A 54 8.63 -18.07 -4.98
N GLU A 55 9.09 -18.86 -5.94
CA GLU A 55 8.28 -19.23 -7.12
C GLU A 55 7.00 -19.99 -6.76
N LYS A 56 7.00 -20.75 -5.67
CA LYS A 56 5.82 -21.46 -5.17
C LYS A 56 4.91 -20.62 -4.27
N GLY A 57 5.32 -19.41 -3.91
CA GLY A 57 4.58 -18.57 -2.98
C GLY A 57 4.49 -19.13 -1.57
N ILE A 58 5.42 -20.01 -1.19
CA ILE A 58 5.52 -20.58 0.16
C ILE A 58 6.09 -19.54 1.13
N ASN A 59 7.13 -18.81 0.68
CA ASN A 59 7.74 -17.73 1.43
C ASN A 59 7.37 -16.37 0.84
N ARG A 60 7.09 -15.42 1.70
CA ARG A 60 6.93 -14.02 1.31
C ARG A 60 8.24 -13.44 0.81
N ILE A 61 8.12 -12.60 -0.20
CA ILE A 61 9.24 -11.86 -0.75
C ILE A 61 9.19 -10.45 -0.16
N ALA A 62 10.26 -10.05 0.55
CA ALA A 62 10.40 -8.68 1.01
C ALA A 62 10.47 -7.72 -0.18
N ALA A 63 9.94 -6.49 -0.04
CA ALA A 63 9.86 -5.52 -1.13
C ALA A 63 11.22 -5.23 -1.79
N GLY A 64 12.29 -5.09 -0.99
CA GLY A 64 13.65 -4.92 -1.51
C GLY A 64 14.12 -6.11 -2.33
N ARG A 65 13.81 -7.33 -1.88
CA ARG A 65 14.14 -8.56 -2.63
C ARG A 65 13.35 -8.63 -3.94
N LEU A 66 12.09 -8.25 -3.92
CA LEU A 66 11.27 -8.20 -5.15
C LEU A 66 11.83 -7.19 -6.16
N ALA A 67 12.34 -6.05 -5.70
CA ALA A 67 13.02 -5.08 -6.55
C ALA A 67 14.32 -5.64 -7.16
N ASP A 68 15.10 -6.42 -6.41
CA ASP A 68 16.28 -7.10 -6.93
C ASP A 68 15.91 -8.13 -8.00
N ILE A 69 14.88 -8.93 -7.77
CA ILE A 69 14.35 -9.90 -8.74
C ILE A 69 13.89 -9.19 -10.01
N ALA A 70 13.16 -8.08 -9.90
CA ALA A 70 12.71 -7.28 -11.04
C ALA A 70 13.89 -6.80 -11.90
N ARG A 71 14.95 -6.30 -11.26
CA ARG A 71 16.17 -5.85 -11.94
C ARG A 71 16.86 -6.97 -12.68
N VAL A 72 17.04 -8.14 -12.05
CA VAL A 72 17.68 -9.31 -12.66
C VAL A 72 16.85 -9.84 -13.83
N LEU A 73 15.54 -9.87 -13.70
CA LEU A 73 14.62 -10.33 -14.75
C LEU A 73 14.32 -9.27 -15.82
N SER A 74 14.91 -8.07 -15.70
CA SER A 74 14.72 -6.94 -16.63
C SER A 74 13.25 -6.60 -16.84
N VAL A 75 12.51 -6.43 -15.76
CA VAL A 75 11.11 -5.99 -15.75
C VAL A 75 10.92 -4.87 -14.73
N ASP A 76 9.86 -4.09 -14.91
CA ASP A 76 9.37 -3.19 -13.87
C ASP A 76 8.75 -4.00 -12.72
N ILE A 77 8.84 -3.49 -11.48
CA ILE A 77 8.27 -4.18 -10.33
C ILE A 77 6.76 -4.39 -10.44
N GLY A 78 6.07 -3.50 -11.17
CA GLY A 78 4.64 -3.60 -11.46
C GLY A 78 4.28 -4.84 -12.26
N TYR A 79 5.21 -5.37 -13.06
CA TYR A 79 5.03 -6.60 -13.83
C TYR A 79 4.51 -7.78 -12.99
N PHE A 80 4.99 -7.90 -11.75
CA PHE A 80 4.57 -9.00 -10.88
C PHE A 80 3.13 -8.89 -10.38
N PHE A 81 2.54 -7.70 -10.49
CA PHE A 81 1.17 -7.40 -10.06
C PHE A 81 0.18 -7.26 -11.23
N ASP A 82 0.69 -7.24 -12.46
CA ASP A 82 -0.13 -7.08 -13.65
C ASP A 82 -1.10 -8.26 -13.80
N GLY A 83 -2.39 -7.94 -13.98
CA GLY A 83 -3.45 -8.94 -14.12
C GLY A 83 -4.05 -9.42 -12.80
N MET A 84 -3.43 -9.13 -11.66
CA MET A 84 -3.97 -9.48 -10.34
C MET A 84 -5.26 -8.74 -10.01
N ASN A 85 -5.44 -7.54 -10.57
CA ASN A 85 -6.51 -6.60 -10.18
C ASN A 85 -7.85 -6.81 -10.88
N LYS A 86 -8.03 -7.85 -11.68
CA LYS A 86 -9.33 -8.06 -12.35
C LYS A 86 -10.47 -8.36 -11.38
N GLU A 87 -10.18 -8.91 -10.21
CA GLU A 87 -11.16 -9.19 -9.16
C GLU A 87 -11.09 -8.20 -7.97
N HIS A 88 -10.02 -7.40 -7.88
CA HIS A 88 -9.75 -6.49 -6.79
C HIS A 88 -9.65 -5.04 -7.27
N SER A 89 -10.45 -4.67 -8.25
CA SER A 89 -10.59 -3.28 -8.67
C SER A 89 -10.97 -2.45 -7.44
N PHE A 90 -10.03 -1.68 -6.93
CA PHE A 90 -10.29 -0.66 -5.92
C PHE A 90 -11.31 0.33 -6.50
N LYS A 91 -12.57 0.17 -6.07
CA LYS A 91 -13.61 1.16 -6.37
C LYS A 91 -13.57 2.19 -5.27
N PRO A 92 -13.07 3.40 -5.52
CA PRO A 92 -13.05 4.42 -4.50
C PRO A 92 -14.48 4.74 -4.05
N THR A 93 -14.67 4.92 -2.74
CA THR A 93 -15.93 5.37 -2.18
C THR A 93 -16.32 6.75 -2.75
N ALA A 94 -17.56 7.17 -2.60
CA ALA A 94 -18.01 8.51 -3.04
C ALA A 94 -17.15 9.62 -2.40
N GLN A 95 -16.82 9.49 -1.13
CA GLN A 95 -15.96 10.43 -0.41
C GLN A 95 -14.52 10.45 -0.96
N GLN A 96 -13.95 9.29 -1.25
CA GLN A 96 -12.61 9.20 -1.85
C GLN A 96 -12.56 9.81 -3.26
N ARG A 97 -13.60 9.61 -4.08
CA ARG A 97 -13.71 10.26 -5.39
C ARG A 97 -13.75 11.77 -5.27
N MET A 98 -14.56 12.28 -4.35
CA MET A 98 -14.65 13.72 -4.07
C MET A 98 -13.30 14.30 -3.63
N LEU A 99 -12.56 13.62 -2.76
CA LEU A 99 -11.23 14.05 -2.32
C LEU A 99 -10.21 14.04 -3.47
N LEU A 100 -10.25 13.04 -4.34
CA LEU A 100 -9.38 12.96 -5.52
C LEU A 100 -9.68 14.07 -6.53
N GLU A 101 -10.95 14.40 -6.72
CA GLU A 101 -11.40 15.51 -7.58
C GLU A 101 -10.99 16.85 -6.99
N LEU A 102 -11.25 17.06 -5.70
CA LEU A 102 -10.82 18.26 -4.98
C LEU A 102 -9.31 18.46 -5.07
N GLY A 103 -8.51 17.42 -4.86
CA GLY A 103 -7.05 17.49 -4.96
C GLY A 103 -6.57 17.88 -6.35
N ARG A 104 -7.16 17.30 -7.40
CA ARG A 104 -6.84 17.66 -8.81
C ARG A 104 -7.19 19.12 -9.10
N ASN A 105 -8.39 19.56 -8.72
CA ASN A 105 -8.82 20.92 -8.94
C ASN A 105 -7.96 21.92 -8.15
N PHE A 106 -7.64 21.61 -6.90
CA PHE A 106 -6.79 22.43 -6.04
C PHE A 106 -5.39 22.62 -6.62
N THR A 107 -4.74 21.55 -7.11
CA THR A 107 -3.39 21.64 -7.69
C THR A 107 -3.34 22.40 -9.01
N ALA A 108 -4.46 22.50 -9.73
CA ALA A 108 -4.59 23.27 -10.97
C ALA A 108 -4.82 24.78 -10.73
N LEU A 109 -5.12 25.21 -9.50
CA LEU A 109 -5.38 26.62 -9.19
C LEU A 109 -4.08 27.43 -9.06
N PRO A 110 -4.11 28.74 -9.34
CA PRO A 110 -3.06 29.67 -8.97
C PRO A 110 -2.82 29.63 -7.44
N ARG A 111 -1.57 29.93 -7.04
CA ARG A 111 -1.14 29.85 -5.63
C ARG A 111 -2.01 30.69 -4.68
N GLU A 112 -2.38 31.88 -5.09
CA GLU A 112 -3.23 32.78 -4.30
C GLU A 112 -4.60 32.16 -3.98
N HIS A 113 -5.21 31.44 -4.94
CA HIS A 113 -6.46 30.74 -4.75
C HIS A 113 -6.28 29.49 -3.86
N GLN A 114 -5.17 28.79 -3.98
CA GLN A 114 -4.84 27.68 -3.10
C GLN A 114 -4.72 28.14 -1.63
N GLU A 115 -4.07 29.28 -1.41
CA GLU A 115 -3.92 29.88 -0.08
C GLU A 115 -5.29 30.30 0.50
N ALA A 116 -6.15 30.92 -0.31
CA ALA A 116 -7.50 31.31 0.09
C ALA A 116 -8.36 30.09 0.49
N ILE A 117 -8.34 29.02 -0.31
CA ILE A 117 -9.09 27.78 0.00
C ILE A 117 -8.53 27.13 1.27
N THR A 118 -7.22 27.08 1.42
CA THR A 118 -6.58 26.53 2.62
C THR A 118 -6.97 27.29 3.88
N ASN A 119 -7.04 28.62 3.81
CA ASN A 119 -7.46 29.45 4.93
C ASN A 119 -8.95 29.26 5.25
N LEU A 120 -9.80 29.17 4.22
CA LEU A 120 -11.23 28.91 4.39
C LEU A 120 -11.48 27.54 5.07
N THR A 121 -10.86 26.48 4.56
CA THR A 121 -11.02 25.13 5.14
C THR A 121 -10.51 25.07 6.58
N ARG A 122 -9.42 25.76 6.90
CA ARG A 122 -8.89 25.86 8.27
C ARG A 122 -9.87 26.60 9.19
N SER A 123 -10.48 27.68 8.70
CA SER A 123 -11.49 28.44 9.46
C SER A 123 -12.74 27.61 9.75
N LEU A 124 -13.25 26.90 8.74
CA LEU A 124 -14.42 26.04 8.89
C LEU A 124 -14.15 24.86 9.84
N ALA A 125 -13.00 24.22 9.73
CA ALA A 125 -12.61 23.14 10.63
C ALA A 125 -12.49 23.58 12.07
N ARG A 126 -12.09 24.84 12.32
CA ARG A 126 -12.06 25.40 13.69
C ARG A 126 -13.44 25.72 14.20
N SER A 127 -14.35 26.22 13.37
CA SER A 127 -15.73 26.54 13.81
C SER A 127 -16.53 25.27 14.12
N ASP A 128 -16.28 24.16 13.43
CA ASP A 128 -16.91 22.86 13.74
C ASP A 128 -16.30 22.17 14.98
N LEU A 129 -15.04 22.48 15.33
CA LEU A 129 -14.35 21.96 16.52
C LEU A 129 -14.47 22.89 17.73
N GLY A 130 -15.03 24.05 17.59
CA GLY A 130 -15.09 25.07 18.61
C GLY A 130 -16.51 25.42 18.99
N ASP A 131 -16.98 24.84 20.03
CA ASP A 131 -17.41 25.44 21.26
C ASP A 131 -17.56 24.33 22.33
N ASP A 132 -16.44 23.74 22.71
CA ASP A 132 -16.36 22.96 23.94
C ASP A 132 -15.56 23.78 24.96
N PRO A 133 -16.24 24.61 25.81
CA PRO A 133 -15.61 25.46 26.82
C PRO A 133 -14.91 24.64 27.93
N ASP A 134 -15.08 23.31 27.97
CA ASP A 134 -14.52 22.44 29.01
C ASP A 134 -13.11 21.90 28.69
N ARG A 135 -12.56 22.17 27.50
CA ARG A 135 -11.20 21.67 27.16
C ARG A 135 -10.07 22.53 27.74
N ASP A 136 -10.27 23.80 27.93
CA ASP A 136 -9.22 24.69 28.48
C ASP A 136 -9.03 24.53 29.99
N THR A 137 -10.06 24.09 30.70
CA THR A 137 -9.97 23.84 32.16
C THR A 137 -9.28 22.54 32.53
N ALA A 138 -9.18 21.57 31.61
CA ALA A 138 -8.50 20.29 31.87
C ALA A 138 -6.99 20.38 31.75
N MET A 139 -6.45 21.32 30.95
CA MET A 139 -5.00 21.50 30.81
C MET A 139 -4.38 22.36 31.93
N GLU A 140 -5.13 23.28 32.53
CA GLU A 140 -4.64 24.12 33.63
C GLU A 140 -4.53 23.36 34.95
N ASN A 141 -5.37 22.35 35.18
CA ASN A 141 -5.34 21.53 36.39
C ASN A 141 -4.21 20.47 36.42
N GLN A 142 -3.54 20.18 35.31
CA GLN A 142 -2.38 19.25 35.29
C GLN A 142 -1.05 19.97 35.48
N ALA A 143 -1.00 21.28 35.29
CA ALA A 143 0.23 22.08 35.48
C ALA A 143 0.46 22.52 36.94
N THR A 144 -0.56 22.39 37.85
CA THR A 144 -0.46 22.84 39.23
C THR A 144 -0.26 21.70 40.24
N ALA A 145 -0.14 20.44 39.75
CA ALA A 145 0.03 19.26 40.61
C ALA A 145 1.42 18.55 40.45
N ALA A 146 2.43 19.32 40.00
CA ALA A 146 3.82 18.81 39.96
C ALA A 146 4.75 19.67 40.82
#